data_e34e15ab7719bce9ef0d61597c166e55
#
_entry.id   e34e15ab7719bce9ef0d61597c166e55
#
_cell.length_a   1.000
_cell.length_b   1.000
_cell.length_c   1.000
_cell.angle_alpha   90.00
_cell.angle_beta   90.00
_cell.angle_gamma   90.00
#
_symmetry.space_group_name_H-M   'P 1'
#
loop_
_entity.id
_entity.type
_entity.pdbx_description
1 polymer ?
#
loop_
_entity_poly.entity_id
_entity_poly.type
_entity_poly.pdbx_seq_one_letter_code
_entity_poly.pdbx_strand_id
1 'polypeptide(L)'
;MTTKHVEEHAHSPKPGASIKKILLVDDSSTSRMTTRMLLAGHESYVLSSACDGAEGVEKAVAEVPNLILMDIEMPRMNGIEACKLLKQNAATRDIPVVLLTMRGEDPFVRQGYASGCSDFLIKPVNEQKLATIIKKYLS
;
A
#
# COMPACT_ATOMS: atom_id res chain seq x y z
N MET A 1 11.35 -21.15 -6.21
CA MET A 1 10.65 -20.96 -6.18
C MET A 1 9.83 -20.76 -5.94
N THR A 2 9.80 -20.57 -6.02
CA THR A 2 9.00 -20.43 -6.00
C THR A 2 8.19 -19.99 -5.71
N THR A 3 8.20 -19.38 -5.75
CA THR A 3 7.33 -18.88 -5.27
C THR A 3 6.02 -19.08 -5.53
N LYS A 4 5.31 -19.20 -4.81
CA LYS A 4 4.08 -19.55 -4.98
C LYS A 4 3.14 -18.50 -5.06
N HIS A 5 3.24 -17.39 -4.32
CA HIS A 5 2.27 -16.35 -4.41
C HIS A 5 2.30 -15.65 -5.74
N VAL A 6 3.37 -15.74 -6.43
CA VAL A 6 3.44 -15.20 -7.77
C VAL A 6 2.48 -15.91 -8.69
N GLU A 7 2.32 -17.20 -8.46
CA GLU A 7 1.46 -17.97 -9.30
C GLU A 7 0.00 -17.74 -9.07
N GLU A 8 -0.34 -17.06 -8.00
CA GLU A 8 -1.72 -16.71 -7.77
C GLU A 8 -2.21 -15.65 -8.71
N HIS A 9 -1.33 -14.96 -9.39
CA HIS A 9 -1.72 -13.91 -10.30
C HIS A 9 -2.10 -14.49 -11.64
N ALA A 10 -3.10 -13.88 -12.27
CA ALA A 10 -3.51 -14.30 -13.59
C ALA A 10 -2.47 -13.96 -14.66
N HIS A 11 -1.58 -13.04 -14.34
CA HIS A 11 -0.63 -12.53 -15.32
C HIS A 11 0.80 -12.77 -14.89
N SER A 12 1.65 -12.95 -15.88
CA SER A 12 3.09 -12.96 -15.66
C SER A 12 3.67 -11.69 -16.25
N PRO A 13 4.69 -11.12 -15.64
CA PRO A 13 5.34 -9.92 -16.21
C PRO A 13 5.94 -10.27 -17.56
N LYS A 14 6.02 -9.28 -18.42
CA LYS A 14 6.68 -9.47 -19.70
C LYS A 14 8.16 -9.73 -19.46
N PRO A 15 8.80 -10.52 -20.33
CA PRO A 15 10.24 -10.74 -20.19
C PRO A 15 10.99 -9.41 -20.19
N GLY A 16 11.87 -9.26 -19.22
CA GLY A 16 12.66 -8.05 -19.08
C GLY A 16 12.00 -6.94 -18.30
N ALA A 17 10.71 -7.07 -17.94
CA ALA A 17 10.03 -6.06 -17.16
C ALA A 17 10.32 -6.25 -15.67
N SER A 18 10.49 -5.13 -14.96
CA SER A 18 10.64 -5.18 -13.50
C SER A 18 9.31 -5.50 -12.87
N ILE A 19 9.34 -6.35 -11.85
CA ILE A 19 8.15 -6.66 -11.08
C ILE A 19 8.01 -5.59 -10.00
N LYS A 20 6.88 -4.92 -9.97
CA LYS A 20 6.59 -3.93 -8.94
C LYS A 20 5.90 -4.58 -7.76
N LYS A 21 6.25 -4.14 -6.57
CA LYS A 21 5.69 -4.69 -5.34
C LYS A 21 4.82 -3.64 -4.67
N ILE A 22 3.63 -4.06 -4.28
CA ILE A 22 2.69 -3.20 -3.54
C ILE A 22 2.43 -3.87 -2.19
N LEU A 23 2.60 -3.12 -1.12
CA LEU A 23 2.25 -3.60 0.22
C LEU A 23 0.96 -2.94 0.64
N LEU A 24 -0.05 -3.73 0.97
CA LEU A 24 -1.33 -3.25 1.45
C LEU A 24 -1.43 -3.52 2.94
N VAL A 25 -1.60 -2.47 3.73
CA VAL A 25 -1.73 -2.58 5.18
C VAL A 25 -3.13 -2.15 5.57
N ASP A 26 -3.91 -3.09 6.08
CA ASP A 26 -5.32 -2.88 6.41
C ASP A 26 -5.72 -3.95 7.40
N ASP A 27 -6.36 -3.55 8.51
CA ASP A 27 -6.73 -4.52 9.53
C ASP A 27 -8.03 -5.28 9.23
N SER A 28 -8.76 -4.88 8.19
CA SER A 28 -10.01 -5.54 7.80
C SER A 28 -9.73 -6.54 6.68
N SER A 29 -10.03 -7.81 6.94
CA SER A 29 -9.83 -8.83 5.91
C SER A 29 -10.73 -8.59 4.71
N THR A 30 -11.93 -8.09 4.93
CA THR A 30 -12.86 -7.77 3.84
C THR A 30 -12.30 -6.64 2.98
N SER A 31 -11.78 -5.61 3.62
CA SER A 31 -11.20 -4.49 2.92
C SER A 31 -9.96 -4.90 2.12
N ARG A 32 -9.11 -5.75 2.72
CA ARG A 32 -7.94 -6.28 2.02
C ARG A 32 -8.35 -7.07 0.79
N MET A 33 -9.39 -7.91 0.94
CA MET A 33 -9.87 -8.71 -0.19
C MET A 33 -10.41 -7.82 -1.31
N THR A 34 -11.19 -6.80 -0.95
CA THR A 34 -11.75 -5.89 -1.94
C THR A 34 -10.63 -5.19 -2.74
N THR A 35 -9.63 -4.67 -2.04
CA THR A 35 -8.53 -4.00 -2.70
C THR A 35 -7.74 -4.97 -3.57
N ARG A 36 -7.51 -6.19 -3.06
CA ARG A 36 -6.81 -7.22 -3.82
C ARG A 36 -7.54 -7.53 -5.13
N MET A 37 -8.87 -7.62 -5.07
CA MET A 37 -9.67 -7.90 -6.26
C MET A 37 -9.61 -6.75 -7.26
N LEU A 38 -9.59 -5.50 -6.77
CA LEU A 38 -9.48 -4.35 -7.66
C LEU A 38 -8.15 -4.32 -8.38
N LEU A 39 -7.10 -4.85 -7.76
CA LEU A 39 -5.77 -4.87 -8.35
C LEU A 39 -5.51 -6.09 -9.21
N ALA A 40 -6.39 -7.09 -9.17
CA ALA A 40 -6.12 -8.37 -9.80
C ALA A 40 -5.98 -8.29 -11.32
N GLY A 41 -6.58 -7.30 -11.94
CA GLY A 41 -6.50 -7.16 -13.40
C GLY A 41 -5.25 -6.47 -13.89
N HIS A 42 -4.40 -6.00 -13.01
CA HIS A 42 -3.20 -5.26 -13.40
C HIS A 42 -2.00 -6.17 -13.46
N GLU A 43 -1.22 -6.04 -14.52
CA GLU A 43 -0.05 -6.87 -14.73
C GLU A 43 1.17 -6.27 -14.05
N SER A 44 2.16 -7.12 -13.82
CA SER A 44 3.47 -6.70 -13.33
C SER A 44 3.48 -6.24 -11.88
N TYR A 45 2.49 -6.64 -11.10
CA TYR A 45 2.47 -6.32 -9.68
C TYR A 45 2.45 -7.58 -8.84
N VAL A 46 3.15 -7.54 -7.72
CA VAL A 46 3.06 -8.55 -6.69
C VAL A 46 2.50 -7.84 -5.47
N LEU A 47 1.39 -8.34 -4.95
CA LEU A 47 0.73 -7.74 -3.81
C LEU A 47 1.05 -8.54 -2.55
N SER A 48 1.58 -7.86 -1.55
CA SER A 48 1.75 -8.45 -0.24
C SER A 48 0.87 -7.67 0.73
N SER A 49 0.53 -8.23 1.86
CA SER A 49 -0.38 -7.56 2.77
C SER A 49 0.03 -7.75 4.22
N ALA A 50 -0.40 -6.81 5.05
CA ALA A 50 -0.20 -6.84 6.48
C ALA A 50 -1.50 -6.44 7.14
N CYS A 51 -1.75 -6.93 8.34
CA CYS A 51 -3.03 -6.71 9.00
C CYS A 51 -2.98 -5.69 10.13
N ASP A 52 -1.84 -5.08 10.39
CA ASP A 52 -1.77 -3.96 11.33
C ASP A 52 -0.54 -3.12 11.01
N GLY A 53 -0.43 -1.97 11.71
CA GLY A 53 0.63 -1.03 11.43
C GLY A 53 2.02 -1.57 11.73
N ALA A 54 2.15 -2.32 12.82
CA ALA A 54 3.45 -2.87 13.19
C ALA A 54 3.92 -3.89 12.17
N GLU A 55 3.04 -4.79 11.74
CA GLU A 55 3.37 -5.75 10.71
C GLU A 55 3.68 -5.04 9.40
N GLY A 56 2.94 -3.98 9.09
CA GLY A 56 3.17 -3.20 7.89
C GLY A 56 4.56 -2.59 7.85
N VAL A 57 4.99 -1.99 8.95
CA VAL A 57 6.33 -1.41 9.03
C VAL A 57 7.38 -2.50 8.88
N GLU A 58 7.19 -3.62 9.58
CA GLU A 58 8.13 -4.73 9.55
C GLU A 58 8.30 -5.28 8.13
N LYS A 59 7.18 -5.51 7.45
CA LYS A 59 7.22 -6.02 6.08
C LYS A 59 7.80 -5.02 5.11
N ALA A 60 7.50 -3.74 5.29
CA ALA A 60 8.04 -2.71 4.41
C ALA A 60 9.56 -2.67 4.49
N VAL A 61 10.11 -2.79 5.69
CA VAL A 61 11.57 -2.80 5.87
C VAL A 61 12.17 -4.06 5.24
N ALA A 62 11.51 -5.20 5.40
CA ALA A 62 12.03 -6.46 4.90
C ALA A 62 11.91 -6.59 3.37
N GLU A 63 10.80 -6.12 2.81
CA GLU A 63 10.50 -6.34 1.39
C GLU A 63 10.82 -5.15 0.51
N VAL A 64 10.88 -3.97 1.07
CA VAL A 64 11.13 -2.70 0.37
C VAL A 64 10.22 -2.60 -0.86
N PRO A 65 8.91 -2.48 -0.65
CA PRO A 65 7.98 -2.39 -1.78
C PRO A 65 8.12 -1.09 -2.55
N ASN A 66 7.51 -1.04 -3.72
CA ASN A 66 7.54 0.16 -4.56
C ASN A 66 6.43 1.14 -4.20
N LEU A 67 5.40 0.66 -3.52
CA LEU A 67 4.25 1.47 -3.12
C LEU A 67 3.62 0.84 -1.89
N ILE A 68 3.23 1.66 -0.93
CA ILE A 68 2.52 1.20 0.26
C ILE A 68 1.15 1.85 0.28
N LEU A 69 0.10 1.02 0.36
CA LEU A 69 -1.27 1.47 0.58
C LEU A 69 -1.58 1.17 2.03
N MET A 70 -1.84 2.19 2.83
CA MET A 70 -1.90 2.07 4.28
C MET A 70 -3.20 2.63 4.82
N ASP A 71 -4.01 1.79 5.42
CA ASP A 71 -5.21 2.25 6.11
C ASP A 71 -4.81 3.09 7.31
N ILE A 72 -5.56 4.15 7.59
CA ILE A 72 -5.28 4.97 8.77
C ILE A 72 -5.94 4.38 10.00
N GLU A 73 -7.22 4.01 9.90
CA GLU A 73 -7.98 3.55 11.06
C GLU A 73 -7.65 2.11 11.40
N MET A 74 -6.62 1.92 12.20
CA MET A 74 -6.21 0.61 12.69
C MET A 74 -5.95 0.69 14.19
N PRO A 75 -6.20 -0.41 14.92
CA PRO A 75 -5.95 -0.40 16.36
C PRO A 75 -4.46 -0.33 16.67
N ARG A 76 -4.15 0.15 17.85
CA ARG A 76 -2.81 0.24 18.41
C ARG A 76 -1.90 1.20 17.67
N MET A 77 -1.56 0.94 16.44
CA MET A 77 -0.74 1.84 15.62
C MET A 77 -1.53 2.19 14.37
N ASN A 78 -1.95 3.44 14.25
CA ASN A 78 -2.70 3.85 13.06
C ASN A 78 -1.75 4.12 11.89
N GLY A 79 -2.33 4.35 10.71
CA GLY A 79 -1.52 4.51 9.50
C GLY A 79 -0.63 5.74 9.51
N ILE A 80 -1.05 6.81 10.20
CA ILE A 80 -0.23 8.02 10.30
C ILE A 80 1.02 7.73 11.12
N GLU A 81 0.86 7.02 12.23
CA GLU A 81 2.00 6.63 13.07
C GLU A 81 2.94 5.71 12.33
N ALA A 82 2.37 4.74 11.62
CA ALA A 82 3.19 3.81 10.83
C ALA A 82 3.94 4.54 9.73
N CYS A 83 3.29 5.51 9.09
CA CYS A 83 3.94 6.30 8.05
C CYS A 83 5.13 7.07 8.61
N LYS A 84 4.99 7.67 9.80
CA LYS A 84 6.10 8.36 10.42
C LYS A 84 7.30 7.43 10.63
N LEU A 85 7.03 6.21 11.10
CA LEU A 85 8.10 5.25 11.32
C LEU A 85 8.79 4.89 10.02
N LEU A 86 8.01 4.69 8.95
CA LEU A 86 8.57 4.37 7.64
C LEU A 86 9.47 5.50 7.14
N LYS A 87 9.07 6.75 7.38
CA LYS A 87 9.85 7.88 6.90
C LYS A 87 11.09 8.15 7.72
N GLN A 88 11.19 7.54 8.91
CA GLN A 88 12.37 7.65 9.75
C GLN A 88 13.40 6.55 9.46
N ASN A 89 13.05 5.57 8.64
CA ASN A 89 13.92 4.44 8.35
C ASN A 89 14.53 4.63 6.95
N ALA A 90 15.85 4.54 6.87
CA ALA A 90 16.57 4.78 5.61
C ALA A 90 16.13 3.81 4.51
N ALA A 91 15.73 2.59 4.87
CA ALA A 91 15.31 1.59 3.88
C ALA A 91 13.96 1.91 3.25
N THR A 92 13.10 2.66 3.93
CA THR A 92 11.72 2.85 3.50
C THR A 92 11.32 4.30 3.27
N ARG A 93 12.16 5.24 3.65
CA ARG A 93 11.76 6.65 3.64
C ARG A 93 11.41 7.19 2.26
N ASP A 94 11.95 6.59 1.21
CA ASP A 94 11.68 7.06 -0.15
C ASP A 94 10.53 6.33 -0.83
N ILE A 95 9.92 5.37 -0.15
CA ILE A 95 8.80 4.62 -0.72
C ILE A 95 7.54 5.48 -0.61
N PRO A 96 6.80 5.68 -1.71
CA PRO A 96 5.55 6.42 -1.60
C PRO A 96 4.54 5.67 -0.74
N VAL A 97 3.91 6.41 0.18
CA VAL A 97 2.87 5.87 1.06
C VAL A 97 1.58 6.62 0.75
N VAL A 98 0.56 5.88 0.36
CA VAL A 98 -0.77 6.42 0.11
C VAL A 98 -1.65 5.98 1.27
N LEU A 99 -2.19 6.94 2.00
CA LEU A 99 -3.03 6.64 3.15
C LEU A 99 -4.48 6.49 2.69
N LEU A 100 -5.14 5.47 3.22
CA LEU A 100 -6.54 5.17 2.92
C LEU A 100 -7.36 5.50 4.14
N THR A 101 -8.47 6.23 3.98
CA THR A 101 -9.26 6.65 5.13
C THR A 101 -10.71 6.85 4.74
N MET A 102 -11.60 6.66 5.70
CA MET A 102 -12.99 7.06 5.54
C MET A 102 -13.20 8.50 5.96
N ARG A 103 -12.16 9.17 6.47
CA ARG A 103 -12.25 10.49 7.05
C ARG A 103 -11.33 11.45 6.32
N GLY A 104 -11.93 12.24 5.44
CA GLY A 104 -11.17 13.21 4.64
C GLY A 104 -11.16 14.61 5.19
N GLU A 105 -11.43 14.81 6.49
CA GLU A 105 -11.43 16.15 7.08
C GLU A 105 -10.03 16.74 7.09
N ASP A 106 -9.97 18.04 6.92
CA ASP A 106 -8.72 18.77 6.83
C ASP A 106 -7.69 18.48 7.91
N PRO A 107 -8.03 18.51 9.22
CA PRO A 107 -6.99 18.29 10.22
C PRO A 107 -6.35 16.90 10.08
N PHE A 108 -7.14 15.92 9.69
CA PHE A 108 -6.70 14.56 9.54
C PHE A 108 -5.78 14.43 8.32
N VAL A 109 -6.16 15.06 7.22
CA VAL A 109 -5.36 15.06 6.00
C VAL A 109 -4.03 15.76 6.25
N ARG A 110 -4.06 16.88 6.98
CA ARG A 110 -2.83 17.58 7.30
C ARG A 110 -1.89 16.75 8.14
N GLN A 111 -2.42 16.01 9.11
CA GLN A 111 -1.59 15.13 9.93
C GLN A 111 -0.93 14.05 9.07
N GLY A 112 -1.68 13.53 8.09
CA GLY A 112 -1.14 12.54 7.19
C GLY A 112 0.01 13.07 6.36
N TYR A 113 -0.17 14.23 5.75
CA TYR A 113 0.91 14.82 4.96
C TYR A 113 2.10 15.22 5.83
N ALA A 114 1.85 15.67 7.05
CA ALA A 114 2.93 15.97 7.98
C ALA A 114 3.71 14.71 8.36
N SER A 115 3.08 13.54 8.30
CA SER A 115 3.77 12.27 8.59
C SER A 115 4.66 11.82 7.44
N GLY A 116 4.55 12.47 6.27
CA GLY A 116 5.37 12.15 5.12
C GLY A 116 4.65 11.33 4.05
N CYS A 117 3.33 11.15 4.15
CA CYS A 117 2.63 10.39 3.12
C CYS A 117 2.66 11.16 1.80
N SER A 118 2.51 10.41 0.71
CA SER A 118 2.56 10.99 -0.63
C SER A 118 1.18 11.37 -1.13
N ASP A 119 0.14 10.69 -0.66
CA ASP A 119 -1.21 10.91 -1.18
C ASP A 119 -2.24 10.29 -0.26
N PHE A 120 -3.51 10.59 -0.53
CA PHE A 120 -4.64 10.03 0.20
C PHE A 120 -5.65 9.45 -0.77
N LEU A 121 -6.33 8.39 -0.33
CA LEU A 121 -7.54 7.92 -0.99
C LEU A 121 -8.64 7.83 0.05
N ILE A 122 -9.82 8.36 -0.30
CA ILE A 122 -10.98 8.28 0.58
C ILE A 122 -11.73 7.00 0.23
N LYS A 123 -12.04 6.20 1.24
CA LYS A 123 -12.81 4.98 1.04
C LYS A 123 -14.27 5.33 0.78
N PRO A 124 -14.99 4.55 0.00
CA PRO A 124 -14.57 3.30 -0.61
C PRO A 124 -13.65 3.54 -1.82
N VAL A 125 -12.61 2.72 -1.90
CA VAL A 125 -11.68 2.79 -3.00
C VAL A 125 -12.27 2.03 -4.18
N ASN A 126 -12.15 2.59 -5.38
CA ASN A 126 -12.63 1.91 -6.57
C ASN A 126 -11.49 1.74 -7.56
N GLU A 127 -11.78 1.04 -8.65
CA GLU A 127 -10.74 0.71 -9.62
C GLU A 127 -10.12 1.96 -10.24
N GLN A 128 -10.92 2.97 -10.51
CA GLN A 128 -10.42 4.20 -11.14
C GLN A 128 -9.45 4.94 -10.21
N LYS A 129 -9.79 5.04 -8.92
CA LYS A 129 -8.92 5.70 -7.95
C LYS A 129 -7.60 4.95 -7.82
N LEU A 130 -7.66 3.63 -7.75
CA LEU A 130 -6.46 2.82 -7.65
C LEU A 130 -5.61 2.93 -8.92
N ALA A 131 -6.25 2.89 -10.08
CA ALA A 131 -5.52 3.02 -11.34
C ALA A 131 -4.75 4.33 -11.41
N THR A 132 -5.37 5.42 -10.94
CA THR A 132 -4.73 6.72 -10.93
C THR A 132 -3.48 6.71 -10.06
N ILE A 133 -3.59 6.12 -8.86
CA ILE A 133 -2.45 6.04 -7.94
C ILE A 133 -1.34 5.16 -8.50
N ILE A 134 -1.70 4.02 -9.07
CA ILE A 134 -0.71 3.11 -9.62
C ILE A 134 0.04 3.78 -10.77
N LYS A 135 -0.68 4.45 -11.64
CA LYS A 135 -0.05 5.16 -12.76
C LYS A 135 0.88 6.24 -12.26
N LYS A 136 0.48 6.94 -11.21
CA LYS A 136 1.28 8.05 -10.69
C LYS A 136 2.58 7.59 -10.06
N TYR A 137 2.54 6.47 -9.33
CA TYR A 137 3.69 6.06 -8.53
C TYR A 137 4.46 4.86 -9.07
N LEU A 138 3.88 4.07 -9.95
CA LEU A 138 4.53 2.85 -10.44
C LEU A 138 4.80 2.84 -11.94
N SER A 139 4.47 3.90 -12.62
CA SER A 139 4.76 3.97 -14.07
C SER A 139 6.22 4.27 -14.32
#